data_505006061474d5dd3402bf4e68f1a565
#
_entry.id   505006061474d5dd3402bf4e68f1a565
#
_cell.length_a   1.000
_cell.length_b   1.000
_cell.length_c   1.000
_cell.angle_alpha   90.00
_cell.angle_beta   90.00
_cell.angle_gamma   90.00
#
_symmetry.space_group_name_H-M   'P 1'
#
loop_
_entity.id
_entity.type
_entity.pdbx_description
1 polymer ?
#
loop_
_entity_poly.entity_id
_entity_poly.type
_entity_poly.pdbx_seq_one_letter_code
_entity_poly.pdbx_strand_id
1 'polypeptide(L)'
;NMSHEIRTPLNAIIGFSNILASTEEEQEKQEYINIIESNNTLLLQLISDILDLSKIEAGTLEFSYSNIDLNDMIKEVENITKCRMEGSGVQLIAETPLSSCFIRTEKNRLMQVINNFLTNAIKFTQKGSITFGYEIRDKMLYFHVTDTGCGIPANKKDSIFGRFVKLNSFAQGTGLGLSICRTIIEHMNGTIGVESEEGKGSTFWFTIPYQPARLSEKKAEEFQPITVQKDKLTILIAEDNESNYRLFQSILRKEYSLIHAWDGQEAIEKFKEHQPQ
;
A
#
# COMPACT_ATOMS: atom_id res chain seq x y z
N ASN A 1 4.35 23.16 -5.52
CA ASN A 1 5.12 21.95 -5.81
C ASN A 1 4.28 20.75 -6.26
N MET A 2 3.04 20.57 -5.75
CA MET A 2 2.13 19.46 -6.12
C MET A 2 1.95 19.31 -7.64
N SER A 3 1.66 20.43 -8.35
CA SER A 3 1.47 20.38 -9.82
C SER A 3 2.70 19.89 -10.57
N HIS A 4 3.91 20.14 -10.05
CA HIS A 4 5.14 19.66 -10.66
C HIS A 4 5.33 18.15 -10.43
N GLU A 5 5.06 17.66 -9.21
CA GLU A 5 5.18 16.25 -8.87
C GLU A 5 4.15 15.38 -9.64
N ILE A 6 2.99 15.91 -9.99
CA ILE A 6 2.00 15.26 -10.85
C ILE A 6 2.40 15.31 -12.33
N ARG A 7 2.91 16.44 -12.80
CA ARG A 7 3.23 16.65 -14.22
C ARG A 7 4.36 15.72 -14.69
N THR A 8 5.36 15.50 -13.87
CA THR A 8 6.54 14.68 -14.24
C THR A 8 6.15 13.25 -14.63
N PRO A 9 5.48 12.44 -13.78
CA PRO A 9 5.06 11.09 -14.14
C PRO A 9 4.02 11.10 -15.27
N LEU A 10 3.11 12.08 -15.31
CA LEU A 10 2.12 12.18 -16.37
C LEU A 10 2.78 12.40 -17.76
N ASN A 11 3.76 13.28 -17.86
CA ASN A 11 4.50 13.51 -19.09
C ASN A 11 5.30 12.26 -19.52
N ALA A 12 5.85 11.51 -18.57
CA ALA A 12 6.53 10.24 -18.86
C ALA A 12 5.54 9.22 -19.44
N ILE A 13 4.37 9.04 -18.81
CA ILE A 13 3.32 8.14 -19.29
C ILE A 13 2.91 8.52 -20.73
N ILE A 14 2.59 9.79 -20.99
CA ILE A 14 2.17 10.26 -22.31
C ILE A 14 3.29 10.07 -23.34
N GLY A 15 4.53 10.46 -22.99
CA GLY A 15 5.67 10.36 -23.89
C GLY A 15 5.97 8.93 -24.30
N PHE A 16 6.10 8.01 -23.34
CA PHE A 16 6.40 6.61 -23.63
C PHE A 16 5.22 5.87 -24.28
N SER A 17 3.97 6.24 -23.98
CA SER A 17 2.80 5.69 -24.69
C SER A 17 2.80 6.05 -26.18
N ASN A 18 3.22 7.27 -26.54
CA ASN A 18 3.32 7.70 -27.93
C ASN A 18 4.43 6.96 -28.68
N ILE A 19 5.60 6.78 -28.03
CA ILE A 19 6.74 6.06 -28.59
C ILE A 19 6.41 4.58 -28.76
N LEU A 20 5.76 3.96 -27.77
CA LEU A 20 5.35 2.56 -27.78
C LEU A 20 4.51 2.20 -29.01
N ALA A 21 3.66 3.12 -29.47
CA ALA A 21 2.81 2.92 -30.65
C ALA A 21 3.60 2.74 -31.97
N SER A 22 4.82 3.28 -32.04
CA SER A 22 5.70 3.23 -33.22
C SER A 22 6.91 2.30 -33.05
N THR A 23 7.10 1.70 -31.89
CA THR A 23 8.22 0.81 -31.60
C THR A 23 7.94 -0.58 -32.16
N GLU A 24 8.89 -1.17 -32.88
CA GLU A 24 8.78 -2.54 -33.43
C GLU A 24 9.50 -3.57 -32.57
N GLU A 25 10.57 -3.17 -31.88
CA GLU A 25 11.41 -4.09 -31.10
C GLU A 25 10.75 -4.46 -29.77
N GLU A 26 10.58 -5.76 -29.51
CA GLU A 26 9.83 -6.29 -28.37
C GLU A 26 10.51 -5.98 -27.02
N GLN A 27 11.86 -5.92 -26.97
CA GLN A 27 12.58 -5.54 -25.77
C GLN A 27 12.35 -4.08 -25.39
N GLU A 28 12.39 -3.17 -26.36
CA GLU A 28 12.09 -1.75 -26.14
C GLU A 28 10.64 -1.54 -25.71
N LYS A 29 9.69 -2.27 -26.31
CA LYS A 29 8.29 -2.21 -25.90
C LYS A 29 8.13 -2.58 -24.43
N GLN A 30 8.77 -3.67 -23.99
CA GLN A 30 8.69 -4.10 -22.60
C GLN A 30 9.31 -3.08 -21.65
N GLU A 31 10.42 -2.44 -22.05
CA GLU A 31 11.03 -1.37 -21.26
C GLU A 31 10.08 -0.16 -21.12
N TYR A 32 9.45 0.28 -22.21
CA TYR A 32 8.51 1.41 -22.18
C TYR A 32 7.25 1.09 -21.37
N ILE A 33 6.73 -0.13 -21.46
CA ILE A 33 5.62 -0.60 -20.63
C ILE A 33 6.00 -0.51 -19.15
N ASN A 34 7.16 -1.00 -18.75
CA ASN A 34 7.62 -0.95 -17.37
C ASN A 34 7.77 0.50 -16.85
N ILE A 35 8.25 1.41 -17.72
CA ILE A 35 8.34 2.84 -17.39
C ILE A 35 6.94 3.44 -17.20
N ILE A 36 5.98 3.14 -18.08
CA ILE A 36 4.59 3.61 -17.98
C ILE A 36 3.96 3.09 -16.69
N GLU A 37 4.08 1.81 -16.38
CA GLU A 37 3.51 1.18 -15.18
C GLU A 37 4.10 1.75 -13.89
N SER A 38 5.42 1.96 -13.84
CA SER A 38 6.07 2.55 -12.67
C SER A 38 5.63 4.00 -12.43
N ASN A 39 5.47 4.81 -13.48
CA ASN A 39 4.99 6.18 -13.37
C ASN A 39 3.49 6.23 -13.04
N ASN A 40 2.69 5.30 -13.53
CA ASN A 40 1.28 5.16 -13.18
C ASN A 40 1.11 4.85 -11.68
N THR A 41 1.88 3.90 -11.17
CA THR A 41 1.90 3.56 -9.74
C THR A 41 2.30 4.76 -8.88
N LEU A 42 3.33 5.51 -9.31
CA LEU A 42 3.75 6.74 -8.62
C LEU A 42 2.65 7.81 -8.63
N LEU A 43 1.94 7.99 -9.75
CA LEU A 43 0.86 8.96 -9.88
C LEU A 43 -0.34 8.60 -8.98
N LEU A 44 -0.73 7.33 -8.93
CA LEU A 44 -1.79 6.84 -8.05
C LEU A 44 -1.42 7.05 -6.58
N GLN A 45 -0.17 6.77 -6.20
CA GLN A 45 0.32 7.04 -4.84
C GLN A 45 0.27 8.53 -4.50
N LEU A 46 0.68 9.42 -5.43
CA LEU A 46 0.59 10.87 -5.26
C LEU A 46 -0.84 11.34 -5.02
N ILE A 47 -1.79 10.84 -5.82
CA ILE A 47 -3.21 11.18 -5.67
C ILE A 47 -3.73 10.72 -4.31
N SER A 48 -3.42 9.49 -3.90
CA SER A 48 -3.80 8.96 -2.59
C SER A 48 -3.22 9.79 -1.44
N ASP A 49 -1.93 10.14 -1.51
CA ASP A 49 -1.24 10.96 -0.52
C ASP A 49 -1.88 12.37 -0.40
N ILE A 50 -2.26 12.98 -1.53
CA ILE A 50 -2.93 14.29 -1.58
C ILE A 50 -4.33 14.22 -0.96
N LEU A 51 -5.09 13.17 -1.26
CA LEU A 51 -6.42 12.96 -0.68
C LEU A 51 -6.34 12.73 0.84
N ASP A 52 -5.38 11.92 1.30
CA ASP A 52 -5.14 11.74 2.73
C ASP A 52 -4.75 13.06 3.40
N LEU A 53 -3.84 13.83 2.80
CA LEU A 53 -3.45 15.14 3.31
C LEU A 53 -4.65 16.11 3.40
N SER A 54 -5.50 16.13 2.37
CA SER A 54 -6.71 16.97 2.34
C SER A 54 -7.69 16.59 3.44
N LYS A 55 -7.90 15.29 3.68
CA LYS A 55 -8.74 14.79 4.79
C LYS A 55 -8.16 15.12 6.15
N ILE A 56 -6.83 15.06 6.30
CA ILE A 56 -6.11 15.47 7.51
C ILE A 56 -6.33 16.96 7.78
N GLU A 57 -6.12 17.82 6.80
CA GLU A 57 -6.29 19.28 6.94
C GLU A 57 -7.74 19.69 7.22
N ALA A 58 -8.69 18.97 6.66
CA ALA A 58 -10.12 19.16 6.93
C ALA A 58 -10.58 18.58 8.27
N GLY A 59 -9.74 17.81 8.97
CA GLY A 59 -10.13 17.09 10.19
C GLY A 59 -11.15 15.98 9.95
N THR A 60 -11.27 15.49 8.72
CA THR A 60 -12.25 14.47 8.29
C THR A 60 -11.62 13.09 8.08
N LEU A 61 -10.38 12.89 8.55
CA LEU A 61 -9.75 11.58 8.46
C LEU A 61 -10.47 10.60 9.40
N GLU A 62 -11.12 9.61 8.80
CA GLU A 62 -11.87 8.59 9.55
C GLU A 62 -10.93 7.48 10.02
N PHE A 63 -11.17 7.00 11.25
CA PHE A 63 -10.49 5.87 11.86
C PHE A 63 -11.49 4.78 12.23
N SER A 64 -11.38 3.63 11.61
CA SER A 64 -12.23 2.47 11.87
C SER A 64 -11.49 1.44 12.72
N TYR A 65 -11.69 1.50 14.03
CA TYR A 65 -11.04 0.59 14.98
C TYR A 65 -11.68 -0.79 14.96
N SER A 66 -10.85 -1.83 14.83
CA SER A 66 -11.25 -3.23 14.87
C SER A 66 -10.31 -4.06 15.75
N ASN A 67 -10.79 -5.23 16.20
CA ASN A 67 -9.96 -6.19 16.90
C ASN A 67 -9.23 -7.05 15.85
N ILE A 68 -7.91 -7.09 15.92
CA ILE A 68 -7.06 -7.86 15.02
C ILE A 68 -6.04 -8.69 15.78
N ASP A 69 -5.56 -9.77 15.19
CA ASP A 69 -4.28 -10.37 15.59
C ASP A 69 -3.15 -9.64 14.87
N LEU A 70 -2.26 -9.05 15.65
CA LEU A 70 -1.14 -8.28 15.11
C LEU A 70 -0.14 -9.18 14.37
N ASN A 71 0.02 -10.44 14.80
CA ASN A 71 0.91 -11.37 14.11
C ASN A 71 0.39 -11.74 12.73
N ASP A 72 -0.92 -11.91 12.57
CA ASP A 72 -1.52 -12.14 11.24
C ASP A 72 -1.30 -10.93 10.32
N MET A 73 -1.44 -9.72 10.86
CA MET A 73 -1.17 -8.49 10.11
C MET A 73 0.31 -8.39 9.71
N ILE A 74 1.26 -8.67 10.60
CA ILE A 74 2.70 -8.67 10.29
C ILE A 74 3.02 -9.71 9.20
N LYS A 75 2.42 -10.89 9.28
CA LYS A 75 2.59 -11.95 8.27
C LYS A 75 2.01 -11.56 6.91
N GLU A 76 0.87 -10.87 6.88
CA GLU A 76 0.30 -10.31 5.65
C GLU A 76 1.27 -9.31 5.00
N VAL A 77 1.80 -8.39 5.79
CA VAL A 77 2.81 -7.40 5.34
C VAL A 77 4.09 -8.08 4.86
N GLU A 78 4.55 -9.12 5.57
CA GLU A 78 5.73 -9.90 5.19
C GLU A 78 5.57 -10.53 3.80
N ASN A 79 4.44 -11.19 3.57
CA ASN A 79 4.16 -11.86 2.29
C ASN A 79 4.13 -10.87 1.12
N ILE A 80 3.44 -9.74 1.28
CA ILE A 80 3.39 -8.69 0.25
C ILE A 80 4.78 -8.12 -0.01
N THR A 81 5.55 -7.88 1.04
CA THR A 81 6.89 -7.30 0.93
C THR A 81 7.87 -8.26 0.27
N LYS A 82 7.83 -9.56 0.59
CA LYS A 82 8.65 -10.60 -0.06
C LYS A 82 8.44 -10.63 -1.57
N CYS A 83 7.19 -10.58 -2.05
CA CYS A 83 6.90 -10.53 -3.48
C CYS A 83 7.54 -9.31 -4.16
N ARG A 84 7.53 -8.14 -3.49
CA ARG A 84 8.16 -6.91 -4.02
C ARG A 84 9.68 -6.97 -4.06
N MET A 85 10.28 -7.81 -3.21
CA MET A 85 11.73 -7.94 -3.06
C MET A 85 12.32 -9.10 -3.87
N GLU A 86 11.52 -9.85 -4.64
CA GLU A 86 12.01 -10.94 -5.47
C GLU A 86 13.14 -10.47 -6.38
N GLY A 87 14.26 -11.19 -6.33
CA GLY A 87 15.45 -10.86 -7.13
C GLY A 87 16.34 -9.74 -6.58
N SER A 88 15.97 -9.05 -5.50
CA SER A 88 16.75 -7.93 -4.94
C SER A 88 18.06 -8.34 -4.24
N GLY A 89 18.15 -9.58 -3.76
CA GLY A 89 19.27 -10.05 -2.94
C GLY A 89 19.34 -9.46 -1.52
N VAL A 90 18.32 -8.73 -1.08
CA VAL A 90 18.17 -8.18 0.27
C VAL A 90 17.33 -9.13 1.11
N GLN A 91 17.77 -9.45 2.32
CA GLN A 91 17.04 -10.34 3.24
C GLN A 91 15.93 -9.57 3.97
N LEU A 92 14.70 -10.10 3.98
CA LEU A 92 13.60 -9.59 4.81
C LEU A 92 13.41 -10.47 6.04
N ILE A 93 13.35 -9.86 7.23
CA ILE A 93 13.17 -10.53 8.52
C ILE A 93 11.99 -9.89 9.24
N ALA A 94 10.99 -10.71 9.56
CA ALA A 94 9.84 -10.30 10.37
C ALA A 94 10.00 -10.79 11.81
N GLU A 95 9.78 -9.92 12.78
CA GLU A 95 9.91 -10.21 14.22
C GLU A 95 8.56 -10.11 14.91
N THR A 96 8.11 -11.22 15.46
CA THR A 96 6.88 -11.32 16.26
C THR A 96 7.22 -11.94 17.62
N PRO A 97 7.37 -11.12 18.70
CA PRO A 97 7.87 -11.61 19.99
C PRO A 97 6.88 -12.50 20.76
N LEU A 98 5.61 -12.45 20.40
CA LEU A 98 4.53 -13.21 21.03
C LEU A 98 3.96 -14.26 20.06
N SER A 99 3.42 -15.36 20.59
CA SER A 99 2.73 -16.37 19.77
C SER A 99 1.40 -15.84 19.18
N SER A 100 0.76 -14.90 19.87
CA SER A 100 -0.43 -14.16 19.40
C SER A 100 -0.52 -12.80 20.11
N CYS A 101 -1.03 -11.79 19.43
CA CYS A 101 -1.19 -10.45 20.00
C CYS A 101 -2.49 -9.81 19.50
N PHE A 102 -3.57 -9.99 20.26
CA PHE A 102 -4.87 -9.39 19.93
C PHE A 102 -4.94 -7.97 20.47
N ILE A 103 -5.18 -7.02 19.56
CA ILE A 103 -5.30 -5.59 19.88
C ILE A 103 -6.51 -4.97 19.20
N ARG A 104 -7.00 -3.88 19.78
CA ARG A 104 -7.95 -3.00 19.12
C ARG A 104 -7.20 -1.85 18.49
N THR A 105 -7.21 -1.78 17.16
CA THR A 105 -6.49 -0.75 16.40
C THR A 105 -7.17 -0.45 15.07
N GLU A 106 -6.70 0.55 14.38
CA GLU A 106 -7.05 0.85 12.99
C GLU A 106 -6.06 0.14 12.06
N LYS A 107 -6.46 -1.06 11.56
CA LYS A 107 -5.61 -1.95 10.75
C LYS A 107 -5.03 -1.26 9.53
N ASN A 108 -5.87 -0.57 8.74
CA ASN A 108 -5.47 -0.04 7.44
C ASN A 108 -4.44 1.09 7.58
N ARG A 109 -4.65 1.98 8.57
CA ARG A 109 -3.70 3.07 8.85
C ARG A 109 -2.39 2.55 9.42
N LEU A 110 -2.45 1.55 10.29
CA LEU A 110 -1.25 0.90 10.82
C LEU A 110 -0.44 0.23 9.69
N MET A 111 -1.11 -0.52 8.82
CA MET A 111 -0.47 -1.12 7.62
C MET A 111 0.10 -0.04 6.68
N GLN A 112 -0.58 1.09 6.50
CA GLN A 112 -0.11 2.20 5.69
C GLN A 112 1.23 2.74 6.19
N VAL A 113 1.37 2.95 7.51
CA VAL A 113 2.61 3.43 8.12
C VAL A 113 3.74 2.40 7.94
N ILE A 114 3.50 1.14 8.27
CA ILE A 114 4.49 0.07 8.13
C ILE A 114 4.92 -0.09 6.67
N ASN A 115 3.98 -0.12 5.73
CA ASN A 115 4.29 -0.21 4.29
C ASN A 115 5.09 0.99 3.78
N ASN A 116 4.84 2.19 4.28
CA ASN A 116 5.63 3.38 3.93
C ASN A 116 7.09 3.22 4.39
N PHE A 117 7.31 2.75 5.62
CA PHE A 117 8.66 2.49 6.13
C PHE A 117 9.36 1.38 5.35
N LEU A 118 8.68 0.27 5.06
CA LEU A 118 9.24 -0.84 4.28
C LEU A 118 9.59 -0.42 2.84
N THR A 119 8.73 0.37 2.20
CA THR A 119 9.01 0.91 0.85
C THR A 119 10.26 1.79 0.85
N ASN A 120 10.44 2.63 1.87
CA ASN A 120 11.64 3.40 2.04
C ASN A 120 12.86 2.51 2.29
N ALA A 121 12.77 1.51 3.18
CA ALA A 121 13.83 0.58 3.46
C ALA A 121 14.30 -0.18 2.19
N ILE A 122 13.36 -0.71 1.40
CA ILE A 122 13.65 -1.39 0.12
C ILE A 122 14.38 -0.46 -0.85
N LYS A 123 13.89 0.77 -0.98
CA LYS A 123 14.43 1.76 -1.91
C LYS A 123 15.87 2.16 -1.58
N PHE A 124 16.22 2.21 -0.30
CA PHE A 124 17.53 2.71 0.15
C PHE A 124 18.51 1.61 0.57
N THR A 125 18.11 0.33 0.49
CA THR A 125 18.94 -0.84 0.79
C THR A 125 19.24 -1.61 -0.48
N GLN A 126 20.46 -1.52 -0.99
CA GLN A 126 20.89 -2.26 -2.18
C GLN A 126 21.37 -3.68 -1.85
N LYS A 127 21.96 -3.88 -0.68
CA LYS A 127 22.45 -5.15 -0.15
C LYS A 127 22.33 -5.18 1.36
N GLY A 128 22.14 -6.38 1.93
CA GLY A 128 22.04 -6.58 3.37
C GLY A 128 20.66 -7.04 3.79
N SER A 129 20.07 -6.42 4.80
CA SER A 129 18.80 -6.88 5.37
C SER A 129 17.87 -5.74 5.76
N ILE A 130 16.58 -6.07 5.77
CA ILE A 130 15.50 -5.25 6.33
C ILE A 130 14.82 -6.08 7.40
N THR A 131 14.81 -5.60 8.64
CA THR A 131 14.13 -6.22 9.77
C THR A 131 12.95 -5.36 10.19
N PHE A 132 11.79 -5.95 10.41
CA PHE A 132 10.63 -5.22 10.90
C PHE A 132 9.81 -6.05 11.87
N GLY A 133 9.12 -5.38 12.79
CA GLY A 133 8.33 -6.05 13.80
C GLY A 133 7.78 -5.09 14.83
N TYR A 134 7.40 -5.66 15.99
CA TYR A 134 6.91 -4.90 17.11
C TYR A 134 7.40 -5.46 18.44
N GLU A 135 7.36 -4.60 19.45
CA GLU A 135 7.60 -4.99 20.87
C GLU A 135 6.56 -4.30 21.75
N ILE A 136 6.30 -4.91 22.92
CA ILE A 136 5.51 -4.26 23.97
C ILE A 136 6.49 -3.61 24.97
N ARG A 137 6.43 -2.28 25.08
CA ARG A 137 7.22 -1.49 26.02
C ARG A 137 6.29 -0.61 26.86
N ASP A 138 6.26 -0.79 28.15
CA ASP A 138 5.52 0.08 29.11
C ASP A 138 4.08 0.47 28.71
N LYS A 139 3.24 -0.45 28.32
CA LYS A 139 1.86 -0.22 27.82
C LYS A 139 1.78 0.45 26.44
N MET A 140 2.86 0.52 25.72
CA MET A 140 2.92 0.95 24.33
C MET A 140 3.35 -0.22 23.44
N LEU A 141 2.82 -0.27 22.24
CA LEU A 141 3.36 -1.07 21.15
C LEU A 141 4.41 -0.23 20.43
N TYR A 142 5.63 -0.71 20.40
CA TYR A 142 6.74 -0.12 19.66
C TYR A 142 6.94 -0.91 18.36
N PHE A 143 6.73 -0.28 17.24
CA PHE A 143 6.97 -0.84 15.91
C PHE A 143 8.26 -0.30 15.34
N HIS A 144 8.99 -1.14 14.64
CA HIS A 144 10.25 -0.73 14.00
C HIS A 144 10.39 -1.35 12.61
N VAL A 145 11.09 -0.62 11.74
CA VAL A 145 11.64 -1.10 10.47
C VAL A 145 13.08 -0.64 10.42
N THR A 146 13.99 -1.59 10.48
CA THR A 146 15.43 -1.38 10.46
C THR A 146 16.02 -1.83 9.14
N ASP A 147 16.75 -0.97 8.46
CA ASP A 147 17.45 -1.25 7.22
C ASP A 147 18.97 -1.10 7.38
N THR A 148 19.73 -1.83 6.57
CA THR A 148 21.19 -1.70 6.49
C THR A 148 21.63 -0.87 5.28
N GLY A 149 20.82 0.11 4.89
CA GLY A 149 21.04 0.93 3.71
C GLY A 149 22.00 2.10 3.90
N CYS A 150 21.84 3.12 3.08
CA CYS A 150 22.75 4.27 3.08
C CYS A 150 22.66 5.17 4.32
N GLY A 151 21.64 5.02 5.16
CA GLY A 151 21.42 5.87 6.32
C GLY A 151 21.02 7.30 5.97
N ILE A 152 20.89 8.14 7.01
CA ILE A 152 20.43 9.53 6.91
C ILE A 152 21.43 10.45 7.61
N PRO A 153 21.93 11.49 6.93
CA PRO A 153 22.80 12.51 7.54
C PRO A 153 22.15 13.16 8.75
N ALA A 154 22.92 13.40 9.81
CA ALA A 154 22.43 13.92 11.09
C ALA A 154 21.64 15.23 10.96
N ASN A 155 22.07 16.12 10.07
CA ASN A 155 21.43 17.42 9.82
C ASN A 155 20.08 17.35 9.10
N LYS A 156 19.68 16.16 8.61
CA LYS A 156 18.42 15.96 7.89
C LYS A 156 17.38 15.18 8.69
N LYS A 157 17.74 14.51 9.78
CA LYS A 157 16.84 13.65 10.57
C LYS A 157 15.58 14.36 11.05
N ASP A 158 15.69 15.59 11.51
CA ASP A 158 14.54 16.35 12.02
C ASP A 158 13.57 16.79 10.90
N SER A 159 14.09 16.93 9.68
CA SER A 159 13.32 17.44 8.55
C SER A 159 12.61 16.38 7.74
N ILE A 160 12.99 15.09 7.83
CA ILE A 160 12.47 14.03 6.95
C ILE A 160 10.96 13.78 7.10
N PHE A 161 10.38 14.12 8.26
CA PHE A 161 8.93 14.05 8.49
C PHE A 161 8.19 15.30 8.01
N GLY A 162 8.89 16.25 7.37
CA GLY A 162 8.28 17.41 6.75
C GLY A 162 7.62 17.07 5.42
N ARG A 163 6.71 17.94 4.96
CA ARG A 163 6.01 17.79 3.67
C ARG A 163 6.96 18.08 2.50
N PHE A 164 6.92 17.26 1.46
CA PHE A 164 7.75 17.38 0.24
C PHE A 164 9.27 17.34 0.47
N VAL A 165 9.70 16.75 1.59
CA VAL A 165 11.12 16.59 1.88
C VAL A 165 11.64 15.34 1.18
N LYS A 166 12.71 15.51 0.39
CA LYS A 166 13.46 14.42 -0.25
C LYS A 166 14.94 14.58 0.12
N LEU A 167 15.58 13.50 0.54
CA LEU A 167 17.01 13.51 0.89
C LEU A 167 17.88 13.67 -0.36
N ASN A 168 17.42 13.16 -1.48
CA ASN A 168 18.05 13.28 -2.78
C ASN A 168 16.97 13.68 -3.80
N SER A 169 17.23 14.71 -4.62
CA SER A 169 16.32 15.19 -5.67
C SER A 169 16.03 14.16 -6.76
N PHE A 170 16.94 13.19 -6.94
CA PHE A 170 16.79 12.09 -7.91
C PHE A 170 16.04 10.87 -7.33
N ALA A 171 15.78 10.85 -6.01
CA ALA A 171 15.09 9.73 -5.39
C ALA A 171 13.59 9.77 -5.73
N GLN A 172 13.08 8.73 -6.40
CA GLN A 172 11.64 8.56 -6.66
C GLN A 172 10.85 8.64 -5.35
N GLY A 173 9.69 9.30 -5.37
CA GLY A 173 8.76 9.39 -4.25
C GLY A 173 8.14 10.76 -4.12
N THR A 174 7.03 10.83 -3.40
CA THR A 174 6.19 12.02 -3.26
C THR A 174 6.74 13.05 -2.25
N GLY A 175 7.53 12.59 -1.28
CA GLY A 175 7.95 13.40 -0.13
C GLY A 175 6.81 13.70 0.85
N LEU A 176 5.65 13.04 0.70
CA LEU A 176 4.48 13.19 1.58
C LEU A 176 4.33 12.03 2.55
N GLY A 177 4.79 10.83 2.19
CA GLY A 177 4.52 9.62 2.94
C GLY A 177 4.89 9.70 4.43
N LEU A 178 6.10 10.15 4.77
CA LEU A 178 6.53 10.26 6.17
C LEU A 178 5.73 11.33 6.95
N SER A 179 5.32 12.42 6.32
CA SER A 179 4.48 13.44 6.97
C SER A 179 3.06 12.93 7.24
N ILE A 180 2.51 12.11 6.34
CA ILE A 180 1.24 11.42 6.54
C ILE A 180 1.37 10.40 7.67
N CYS A 181 2.44 9.59 7.70
CA CYS A 181 2.71 8.66 8.79
C CYS A 181 2.74 9.36 10.15
N ARG A 182 3.41 10.51 10.25
CA ARG A 182 3.44 11.31 11.48
C ARG A 182 2.03 11.67 11.93
N THR A 183 1.21 12.21 11.04
CA THR A 183 -0.15 12.62 11.39
C THR A 183 -1.02 11.42 11.80
N ILE A 184 -0.93 10.29 11.11
CA ILE A 184 -1.66 9.07 11.47
C ILE A 184 -1.28 8.62 12.88
N ILE A 185 0.01 8.55 13.20
CA ILE A 185 0.49 8.08 14.50
C ILE A 185 0.12 9.06 15.62
N GLU A 186 0.22 10.38 15.40
CA GLU A 186 -0.22 11.39 16.34
C GLU A 186 -1.73 11.28 16.63
N HIS A 187 -2.57 11.05 15.63
CA HIS A 187 -4.01 10.78 15.81
C HIS A 187 -4.29 9.48 16.57
N MET A 188 -3.41 8.50 16.50
CA MET A 188 -3.49 7.26 17.29
C MET A 188 -2.88 7.43 18.70
N ASN A 189 -2.58 8.66 19.14
CA ASN A 189 -1.93 9.00 20.41
C ASN A 189 -0.56 8.34 20.57
N GLY A 190 0.16 8.21 19.47
CA GLY A 190 1.50 7.63 19.40
C GLY A 190 2.58 8.67 19.15
N THR A 191 3.81 8.19 19.03
CA THR A 191 4.99 8.96 18.64
C THR A 191 5.73 8.26 17.52
N ILE A 192 6.41 9.01 16.66
CA ILE A 192 7.14 8.49 15.51
C ILE A 192 8.53 9.11 15.47
N GLY A 193 9.53 8.34 15.04
CA GLY A 193 10.90 8.81 14.97
C GLY A 193 11.78 7.99 14.07
N VAL A 194 13.06 8.40 14.00
CA VAL A 194 14.11 7.71 13.25
C VAL A 194 15.42 7.74 14.04
N GLU A 195 16.09 6.61 14.05
CA GLU A 195 17.49 6.47 14.44
C GLU A 195 18.27 6.05 13.20
N SER A 196 19.34 6.78 12.86
CA SER A 196 20.09 6.50 11.64
C SER A 196 21.50 7.04 11.74
N GLU A 197 22.42 6.37 11.07
CA GLU A 197 23.79 6.83 10.87
C GLU A 197 24.14 6.64 9.39
N GLU A 198 24.69 7.69 8.78
CA GLU A 198 25.08 7.67 7.37
C GLU A 198 26.07 6.53 7.11
N GLY A 199 25.77 5.69 6.11
CA GLY A 199 26.55 4.49 5.75
C GLY A 199 26.28 3.24 6.60
N LYS A 200 25.43 3.31 7.64
CA LYS A 200 25.11 2.15 8.50
C LYS A 200 23.65 1.69 8.42
N GLY A 201 22.76 2.53 7.88
CA GLY A 201 21.36 2.25 7.78
C GLY A 201 20.47 3.10 8.68
N SER A 202 19.20 2.74 8.75
CA SER A 202 18.19 3.49 9.52
C SER A 202 17.25 2.56 10.25
N THR A 203 16.74 3.00 11.39
CA THR A 203 15.61 2.41 12.10
C THR A 203 14.50 3.44 12.18
N PHE A 204 13.46 3.26 11.39
CA PHE A 204 12.23 4.01 11.52
C PHE A 204 11.34 3.32 12.55
N TRP A 205 10.81 4.07 13.49
CA TRP A 205 10.00 3.52 14.56
C TRP A 205 8.78 4.39 14.87
N PHE A 206 7.76 3.78 15.43
CA PHE A 206 6.63 4.49 16.02
C PHE A 206 6.08 3.72 17.22
N THR A 207 5.36 4.43 18.07
CA THR A 207 4.64 3.83 19.20
C THR A 207 3.15 4.14 19.08
N ILE A 208 2.32 3.23 19.58
CA ILE A 208 0.89 3.45 19.80
C ILE A 208 0.49 2.84 21.14
N PRO A 209 -0.58 3.34 21.82
CA PRO A 209 -1.06 2.72 23.04
C PRO A 209 -1.43 1.25 22.84
N TYR A 210 -0.93 0.39 23.72
CA TYR A 210 -1.30 -1.03 23.72
C TYR A 210 -2.70 -1.19 24.28
N GLN A 211 -3.67 -1.51 23.44
CA GLN A 211 -5.05 -1.80 23.79
C GLN A 211 -5.35 -3.28 23.54
N PRO A 212 -5.11 -4.16 24.55
CA PRO A 212 -5.37 -5.57 24.37
C PRO A 212 -6.85 -5.82 24.12
N ALA A 213 -7.14 -6.60 23.09
CA ALA A 213 -8.47 -7.05 22.76
C ALA A 213 -8.66 -8.51 23.18
N ARG A 214 -9.86 -8.87 23.62
CA ARG A 214 -10.24 -10.27 23.72
C ARG A 214 -10.80 -10.72 22.37
N LEU A 215 -10.48 -11.94 21.98
CA LEU A 215 -11.22 -12.61 20.90
C LEU A 215 -12.70 -12.59 21.31
N SER A 216 -13.53 -11.77 20.66
CA SER A 216 -14.92 -12.14 20.53
C SER A 216 -14.90 -13.37 19.62
N GLU A 217 -15.39 -14.49 20.08
CA GLU A 217 -15.66 -15.65 19.24
C GLU A 217 -16.61 -15.21 18.11
N LYS A 218 -16.08 -14.59 17.07
CA LYS A 218 -16.73 -14.63 15.77
C LYS A 218 -16.61 -16.07 15.34
N LYS A 219 -17.73 -16.82 15.45
CA LYS A 219 -17.92 -18.05 14.70
C LYS A 219 -17.34 -17.79 13.30
N ALA A 220 -16.32 -18.55 12.94
CA ALA A 220 -15.96 -18.70 11.56
C ALA A 220 -17.27 -19.12 10.87
N GLU A 221 -17.84 -18.25 10.05
CA GLU A 221 -18.79 -18.70 9.07
C GLU A 221 -17.98 -19.63 8.18
N GLU A 222 -18.23 -20.93 8.35
CA GLU A 222 -17.70 -21.94 7.46
C GLU A 222 -18.19 -21.56 6.06
N PHE A 223 -17.28 -21.02 5.26
CA PHE A 223 -17.47 -20.95 3.83
C PHE A 223 -17.61 -22.40 3.34
N GLN A 224 -18.83 -22.85 3.20
CA GLN A 224 -19.09 -24.10 2.51
C GLN A 224 -18.59 -23.92 1.06
N PRO A 225 -17.68 -24.78 0.58
CA PRO A 225 -17.25 -24.70 -0.80
C PRO A 225 -18.48 -24.93 -1.68
N ILE A 226 -18.88 -23.88 -2.39
CA ILE A 226 -19.91 -24.01 -3.42
C ILE A 226 -19.30 -24.90 -4.51
N THR A 227 -19.84 -26.10 -4.67
CA THR A 227 -19.52 -26.99 -5.79
C THR A 227 -20.05 -26.35 -7.06
N VAL A 228 -19.19 -25.61 -7.75
CA VAL A 228 -19.51 -24.93 -9.01
C VAL A 228 -19.58 -25.98 -10.12
N GLN A 229 -20.73 -26.14 -10.74
CA GLN A 229 -20.87 -26.85 -12.00
C GLN A 229 -20.10 -26.09 -13.10
N LYS A 230 -19.54 -26.83 -14.06
CA LYS A 230 -18.61 -26.40 -15.12
C LYS A 230 -19.18 -25.41 -16.16
N ASP A 231 -20.33 -24.81 -15.94
CA ASP A 231 -20.84 -23.75 -16.80
C ASP A 231 -20.18 -22.41 -16.44
N LYS A 232 -19.90 -21.57 -17.45
CA LYS A 232 -19.30 -20.26 -17.20
C LYS A 232 -20.13 -19.48 -16.20
N LEU A 233 -19.51 -19.12 -15.07
CA LEU A 233 -20.12 -18.24 -14.08
C LEU A 233 -20.55 -16.93 -14.73
N THR A 234 -21.70 -16.40 -14.32
CA THR A 234 -22.18 -15.10 -14.77
C THR A 234 -21.86 -14.02 -13.75
N ILE A 235 -21.14 -13.00 -14.18
CA ILE A 235 -20.73 -11.87 -13.33
C ILE A 235 -21.53 -10.63 -13.74
N LEU A 236 -22.20 -9.98 -12.79
CA LEU A 236 -22.82 -8.68 -12.96
C LEU A 236 -21.80 -7.59 -12.60
N ILE A 237 -21.55 -6.67 -13.51
CA ILE A 237 -20.62 -5.54 -13.34
C ILE A 237 -21.43 -4.25 -13.39
N ALA A 238 -21.47 -3.51 -12.27
CA ALA A 238 -22.03 -2.17 -12.21
C ALA A 238 -20.88 -1.15 -12.37
N GLU A 239 -20.82 -0.48 -13.52
CA GLU A 239 -19.74 0.46 -13.86
C GLU A 239 -20.32 1.53 -14.79
N ASP A 240 -20.25 2.79 -14.38
CA ASP A 240 -20.74 3.97 -15.09
C ASP A 240 -19.79 4.49 -16.19
N ASN A 241 -18.54 4.03 -16.18
CA ASN A 241 -17.52 4.41 -17.16
C ASN A 241 -17.31 3.33 -18.20
N GLU A 242 -17.58 3.65 -19.47
CA GLU A 242 -17.44 2.70 -20.58
C GLU A 242 -16.00 2.17 -20.73
N SER A 243 -14.98 2.98 -20.49
CA SER A 243 -13.59 2.55 -20.60
C SER A 243 -13.23 1.53 -19.53
N ASN A 244 -13.71 1.72 -18.29
CA ASN A 244 -13.54 0.77 -17.20
C ASN A 244 -14.26 -0.54 -17.50
N TYR A 245 -15.50 -0.47 -17.98
CA TYR A 245 -16.24 -1.67 -18.36
C TYR A 245 -15.52 -2.45 -19.48
N ARG A 246 -15.00 -1.78 -20.50
CA ARG A 246 -14.21 -2.42 -21.58
C ARG A 246 -12.97 -3.12 -21.03
N LEU A 247 -12.32 -2.53 -20.02
CA LEU A 247 -11.20 -3.17 -19.34
C LEU A 247 -11.63 -4.48 -18.66
N PHE A 248 -12.68 -4.45 -17.83
CA PHE A 248 -13.22 -5.66 -17.20
C PHE A 248 -13.64 -6.71 -18.25
N GLN A 249 -14.31 -6.28 -19.32
CA GLN A 249 -14.70 -7.17 -20.40
C GLN A 249 -13.48 -7.83 -21.07
N SER A 250 -12.39 -7.10 -21.29
CA SER A 250 -11.18 -7.64 -21.91
C SER A 250 -10.51 -8.73 -21.07
N ILE A 251 -10.58 -8.59 -19.74
CA ILE A 251 -9.96 -9.51 -18.77
C ILE A 251 -10.86 -10.73 -18.54
N LEU A 252 -12.16 -10.51 -18.29
CA LEU A 252 -13.04 -11.53 -17.73
C LEU A 252 -13.83 -12.34 -18.79
N ARG A 253 -14.08 -11.83 -19.99
CA ARG A 253 -14.92 -12.45 -21.03
C ARG A 253 -14.47 -13.85 -21.49
N LYS A 254 -13.21 -14.19 -21.27
CA LYS A 254 -12.70 -15.52 -21.67
C LYS A 254 -13.18 -16.63 -20.75
N GLU A 255 -13.40 -16.32 -19.48
CA GLU A 255 -13.71 -17.27 -18.42
C GLU A 255 -15.14 -17.14 -17.89
N TYR A 256 -15.75 -15.96 -18.00
CA TYR A 256 -17.04 -15.61 -17.42
C TYR A 256 -18.03 -15.08 -18.46
N SER A 257 -19.33 -15.24 -18.18
CA SER A 257 -20.40 -14.50 -18.86
C SER A 257 -20.61 -13.18 -18.14
N LEU A 258 -20.66 -12.06 -18.86
CA LEU A 258 -20.70 -10.74 -18.25
C LEU A 258 -22.04 -10.06 -18.52
N ILE A 259 -22.65 -9.50 -17.49
CA ILE A 259 -23.81 -8.63 -17.54
C ILE A 259 -23.35 -7.24 -17.09
N HIS A 260 -23.60 -6.21 -17.89
CA HIS A 260 -23.26 -4.83 -17.58
C HIS A 260 -24.47 -4.07 -17.04
N ALA A 261 -24.27 -3.28 -16.02
CA ALA A 261 -25.22 -2.29 -15.52
C ALA A 261 -24.51 -0.92 -15.40
N TRP A 262 -25.16 0.14 -15.86
CA TRP A 262 -24.61 1.49 -15.84
C TRP A 262 -24.70 2.16 -14.48
N ASP A 263 -25.64 1.75 -13.64
CA ASP A 263 -25.84 2.29 -12.31
C ASP A 263 -26.34 1.24 -11.32
N GLY A 264 -26.49 1.63 -10.07
CA GLY A 264 -26.94 0.74 -9.00
C GLY A 264 -28.41 0.30 -9.16
N GLN A 265 -29.27 1.10 -9.80
CA GLN A 265 -30.67 0.74 -10.02
C GLN A 265 -30.78 -0.32 -11.11
N GLU A 266 -30.09 -0.12 -12.22
CA GLU A 266 -30.00 -1.11 -13.30
C GLU A 266 -29.35 -2.42 -12.82
N ALA A 267 -28.35 -2.32 -11.93
CA ALA A 267 -27.73 -3.50 -11.31
C ALA A 267 -28.75 -4.34 -10.52
N ILE A 268 -29.61 -3.72 -9.73
CA ILE A 268 -30.67 -4.40 -8.97
C ILE A 268 -31.67 -5.06 -9.90
N GLU A 269 -32.05 -4.41 -10.99
CA GLU A 269 -33.01 -4.94 -11.99
C GLU A 269 -32.40 -6.16 -12.69
N LYS A 270 -31.17 -6.05 -13.21
CA LYS A 270 -30.45 -7.13 -13.87
C LYS A 270 -30.09 -8.29 -12.95
N PHE A 271 -29.82 -8.00 -11.68
CA PHE A 271 -29.62 -9.05 -10.68
C PHE A 271 -30.87 -9.90 -10.47
N LYS A 272 -32.06 -9.26 -10.41
CA LYS A 272 -33.34 -9.95 -10.27
C LYS A 272 -33.72 -10.77 -11.53
N GLU A 273 -33.36 -10.24 -12.70
CA GLU A 273 -33.67 -10.87 -14.00
C GLU A 273 -32.77 -12.08 -14.27
N HIS A 274 -31.46 -11.92 -14.04
CA HIS A 274 -30.46 -12.91 -14.48
C HIS A 274 -29.91 -13.78 -13.35
N GLN A 275 -30.12 -13.41 -12.08
CA GLN A 275 -29.63 -14.10 -10.86
C GLN A 275 -28.17 -14.57 -11.00
N PRO A 276 -27.21 -13.66 -11.26
CA PRO A 276 -25.78 -14.01 -11.37
C PRO A 276 -25.29 -14.63 -10.07
N GLN A 277 -24.33 -15.56 -10.20
CA GLN A 277 -23.76 -16.28 -9.06
C GLN A 277 -22.80 -15.42 -8.22
#